data_7bde4bdd01d28607fc8efec8bb689114
#
_entry.id   7bde4bdd01d28607fc8efec8bb689114
#
_cell.length_a   1.000
_cell.length_b   1.000
_cell.length_c   1.000
_cell.angle_alpha   90.00
_cell.angle_beta   90.00
_cell.angle_gamma   90.00
#
_symmetry.space_group_name_H-M   'P 1'
#
loop_
_entity.id
_entity.type
_entity.pdbx_description
1 polymer ?
#
loop_
_entity_poly.entity_id
_entity_poly.type
_entity_poly.pdbx_seq_one_letter_code
_entity_poly.pdbx_strand_id
1 'polypeptide(L)'
;MLQGNRRCGVRFSERSWKLITSLTIVVFVFSGFLSLSWCQGETFKAPIPKPSTQQPPAKVAEKSAAPAAPAKKGDALDFEFELKKINSLISVNDRNADAFFNRGWLYEHKGDLQLAEKDYSRAIELDGKNKDAYYNRGLLYARMKKHEEAIKDFSEVVKLDPGAADALCNRGSAQLQLGRIDLALTDFDAGLKTKPGDPDLLYNRGLAFVAKGNKSKAMEDFNKAAQAGHPKAKDQLKAPAPKP
;
A
#
# COMPACT_ATOMS: atom_id res chain seq x y z
N MET A 1 -7.73 25.92 10.36
CA MET A 1 -7.56 24.54 10.88
C MET A 1 -7.67 23.58 9.71
N LEU A 2 -6.55 23.16 9.16
CA LEU A 2 -6.46 22.28 7.99
C LEU A 2 -6.32 20.84 8.50
N GLN A 3 -7.41 20.08 8.54
CA GLN A 3 -7.35 18.65 8.79
C GLN A 3 -6.98 17.94 7.48
N GLY A 4 -5.76 17.39 7.47
CA GLY A 4 -5.20 16.69 6.34
C GLY A 4 -5.93 15.40 6.04
N ASN A 5 -6.42 15.30 4.83
CA ASN A 5 -6.88 14.08 4.19
C ASN A 5 -5.72 13.07 4.10
N ARG A 6 -5.69 12.09 5.00
CA ARG A 6 -4.75 10.97 4.91
C ARG A 6 -5.29 10.00 3.87
N ARG A 7 -4.75 10.07 2.68
CA ARG A 7 -4.92 9.04 1.65
C ARG A 7 -4.14 7.80 2.07
N CYS A 8 -4.70 6.62 1.86
CA CYS A 8 -3.94 5.39 1.80
C CYS A 8 -2.87 5.50 0.73
N GLY A 9 -1.69 5.83 1.12
CA GLY A 9 -0.51 5.85 0.28
C GLY A 9 0.54 5.00 0.97
N VAL A 10 1.21 4.17 0.20
CA VAL A 10 2.44 3.51 0.61
C VAL A 10 3.35 4.57 1.22
N ARG A 11 3.70 4.43 2.48
CA ARG A 11 4.74 5.28 3.07
C ARG A 11 6.09 4.71 2.68
N PHE A 12 6.82 5.41 1.84
CA PHE A 12 8.26 5.39 1.99
C PHE A 12 8.57 5.86 3.42
N SER A 13 9.28 5.07 4.20
CA SER A 13 9.69 5.53 5.52
C SER A 13 10.56 6.78 5.33
N GLU A 14 10.39 7.78 6.19
CA GLU A 14 11.26 8.98 6.21
C GLU A 14 12.76 8.62 6.26
N ARG A 15 13.09 7.41 6.71
CA ARG A 15 14.46 6.88 6.71
C ARG A 15 14.97 6.57 5.31
N SER A 16 14.12 6.09 4.39
CA SER A 16 14.51 5.87 2.99
C SER A 16 14.79 7.19 2.27
N TRP A 17 14.02 8.22 2.54
CA TRP A 17 14.25 9.57 2.03
C TRP A 17 15.54 10.19 2.58
N LYS A 18 15.80 10.08 3.88
CA LYS A 18 17.01 10.64 4.51
C LYS A 18 18.31 9.95 4.05
N LEU A 19 18.25 8.67 3.71
CA LEU A 19 19.41 7.96 3.13
C LEU A 19 19.74 8.42 1.70
N ILE A 20 18.69 8.74 0.93
CA ILE A 20 18.87 9.27 -0.43
C ILE A 20 19.47 10.69 -0.41
N THR A 21 19.04 11.55 0.53
CA THR A 21 19.58 12.90 0.67
C THR A 21 20.96 12.95 1.36
N SER A 22 21.27 11.99 2.24
CA SER A 22 22.55 11.98 2.96
C SER A 22 23.74 11.55 2.08
N LEU A 23 23.52 10.76 1.01
CA LEU A 23 24.60 10.37 0.09
C LEU A 23 25.06 11.54 -0.81
N THR A 24 24.20 12.52 -1.06
CA THR A 24 24.57 13.71 -1.85
C THR A 24 25.39 14.73 -1.08
N ILE A 25 25.35 14.74 0.25
CA ILE A 25 26.11 15.67 1.09
C ILE A 25 27.54 15.19 1.36
N VAL A 26 27.80 13.87 1.31
CA VAL A 26 29.14 13.32 1.59
C VAL A 26 30.11 13.49 0.43
N VAL A 27 29.65 13.75 -0.81
CA VAL A 27 30.53 13.95 -1.97
C VAL A 27 31.11 15.38 -2.05
N PHE A 28 30.57 16.35 -1.29
CA PHE A 28 31.01 17.75 -1.39
C PHE A 28 32.01 18.19 -0.31
N VAL A 29 32.43 17.34 0.63
CA VAL A 29 33.36 17.71 1.72
C VAL A 29 34.76 17.09 1.58
N PHE A 30 35.02 16.24 0.57
CA PHE A 30 36.31 15.57 0.39
C PHE A 30 37.07 15.92 -0.91
N SER A 31 36.97 17.17 -1.37
CA SER A 31 37.91 17.68 -2.38
C SER A 31 39.00 18.58 -1.73
N GLY A 32 39.89 17.94 -1.02
CA GLY A 32 41.03 18.63 -0.47
C GLY A 32 41.85 17.69 0.40
N PHE A 33 42.62 16.82 -0.20
CA PHE A 33 43.98 16.42 0.16
C PHE A 33 44.35 15.14 -0.61
N LEU A 34 45.34 15.30 -1.48
CA LEU A 34 46.02 14.20 -2.16
C LEU A 34 46.85 13.40 -1.15
N SER A 35 46.67 12.08 -1.12
CA SER A 35 47.79 11.16 -1.02
C SER A 35 47.33 9.75 -1.41
N LEU A 36 48.04 9.18 -2.40
CA LEU A 36 47.92 7.80 -2.85
C LEU A 36 48.23 6.84 -1.69
N SER A 37 47.33 5.89 -1.47
CA SER A 37 47.72 4.60 -0.94
C SER A 37 46.78 3.54 -1.50
N TRP A 38 47.37 2.67 -2.28
CA TRP A 38 46.78 1.49 -2.91
C TRP A 38 46.70 0.38 -1.86
N CYS A 39 45.51 -0.06 -1.47
CA CYS A 39 45.39 -1.32 -0.76
C CYS A 39 44.01 -1.95 -1.00
N GLN A 40 44.05 -3.05 -1.75
CA GLN A 40 43.27 -4.27 -1.65
C GLN A 40 41.77 -4.19 -1.22
N GLY A 41 40.97 -4.61 -2.17
CA GLY A 41 39.73 -5.39 -2.13
C GLY A 41 39.10 -5.71 -0.77
N GLU A 42 38.21 -4.88 -0.34
CA GLU A 42 37.12 -5.31 0.52
C GLU A 42 35.79 -4.88 -0.10
N THR A 43 34.99 -5.89 -0.45
CA THR A 43 33.62 -5.69 -0.89
C THR A 43 32.81 -5.15 0.28
N PHE A 44 32.57 -3.84 0.30
CA PHE A 44 31.70 -3.20 1.27
C PHE A 44 30.26 -3.63 0.98
N LYS A 45 29.81 -4.71 1.61
CA LYS A 45 28.39 -5.04 1.71
C LYS A 45 27.75 -4.03 2.67
N ALA A 46 27.20 -2.97 2.14
CA ALA A 46 26.30 -2.12 2.91
C ALA A 46 25.13 -2.98 3.42
N PRO A 47 24.79 -2.96 4.71
CA PRO A 47 23.64 -3.66 5.23
C PRO A 47 22.39 -3.03 4.65
N ILE A 48 21.62 -3.82 3.89
CA ILE A 48 20.30 -3.44 3.39
C ILE A 48 19.41 -3.25 4.62
N PRO A 49 18.84 -2.07 4.86
CA PRO A 49 17.91 -1.89 5.97
C PRO A 49 16.67 -2.75 5.72
N LYS A 50 16.38 -3.64 6.67
CA LYS A 50 15.12 -4.42 6.67
C LYS A 50 13.93 -3.46 6.65
N PRO A 51 12.91 -3.72 5.82
CA PRO A 51 11.72 -2.87 5.81
C PRO A 51 11.07 -2.85 7.19
N SER A 52 10.77 -1.66 7.67
CA SER A 52 10.11 -1.43 8.96
C SER A 52 8.66 -1.92 8.86
N THR A 53 8.28 -2.84 9.73
CA THR A 53 6.98 -3.50 9.82
C THR A 53 5.88 -2.62 10.42
N GLN A 54 5.80 -1.34 10.08
CA GLN A 54 4.69 -0.49 10.49
C GLN A 54 4.07 0.20 9.29
N GLN A 55 3.10 -0.49 8.68
CA GLN A 55 2.22 0.09 7.68
C GLN A 55 0.99 0.72 8.34
N PRO A 56 0.58 1.91 7.91
CA PRO A 56 -0.73 2.45 8.27
C PRO A 56 -1.85 1.71 7.51
N PRO A 57 -3.07 1.69 8.06
CA PRO A 57 -4.19 0.92 7.53
C PRO A 57 -4.54 1.32 6.10
N ALA A 58 -4.68 0.32 5.26
CA ALA A 58 -5.10 0.47 3.88
C ALA A 58 -6.60 0.71 3.80
N LYS A 59 -6.98 1.86 3.27
CA LYS A 59 -8.37 2.20 2.99
C LYS A 59 -8.68 1.87 1.55
N VAL A 60 -9.52 0.86 1.30
CA VAL A 60 -10.17 0.76 -0.01
C VAL A 60 -11.15 1.93 -0.10
N ALA A 61 -10.67 3.05 -0.58
CA ALA A 61 -11.51 4.19 -0.89
C ALA A 61 -12.06 4.01 -2.29
N GLU A 62 -13.30 3.57 -2.41
CA GLU A 62 -14.10 4.01 -3.54
C GLU A 62 -14.12 5.54 -3.53
N LYS A 63 -13.31 6.13 -4.37
CA LYS A 63 -13.54 7.46 -4.87
C LYS A 63 -13.64 7.37 -6.38
N SER A 64 -14.87 7.59 -6.89
CA SER A 64 -15.13 8.06 -8.24
C SER A 64 -13.95 8.90 -8.72
N ALA A 65 -13.34 8.46 -9.81
CA ALA A 65 -12.20 9.14 -10.41
C ALA A 65 -12.63 10.52 -10.88
N ALA A 66 -12.41 11.51 -10.03
CA ALA A 66 -12.20 12.86 -10.54
C ALA A 66 -10.79 12.88 -11.18
N PRO A 67 -10.60 13.52 -12.35
CA PRO A 67 -9.30 13.61 -12.96
C PRO A 67 -8.33 14.24 -11.95
N ALA A 68 -7.18 13.60 -11.78
CA ALA A 68 -6.12 14.10 -10.92
C ALA A 68 -5.79 15.53 -11.36
N ALA A 69 -5.81 16.47 -10.40
CA ALA A 69 -5.31 17.82 -10.65
C ALA A 69 -3.88 17.73 -11.23
N PRO A 70 -3.52 18.57 -12.21
CA PRO A 70 -2.20 18.51 -12.82
C PRO A 70 -1.13 18.62 -11.74
N ALA A 71 -0.21 17.67 -11.72
CA ALA A 71 0.95 17.67 -10.84
C ALA A 71 1.69 19.01 -10.98
N LYS A 72 2.09 19.60 -9.87
CA LYS A 72 2.90 20.83 -9.88
C LYS A 72 4.23 20.53 -10.59
N LYS A 73 4.74 21.48 -11.34
CA LYS A 73 5.95 21.32 -12.18
C LYS A 73 7.18 20.79 -11.42
N GLY A 74 7.25 20.94 -10.10
CA GLY A 74 8.28 20.39 -9.23
C GLY A 74 8.16 18.86 -9.05
N ASP A 75 6.94 18.35 -8.89
CA ASP A 75 6.70 16.92 -8.63
C ASP A 75 7.06 16.04 -9.85
N ALA A 76 6.92 16.58 -11.07
CA ALA A 76 7.27 15.85 -12.30
C ALA A 76 8.80 15.73 -12.50
N LEU A 77 9.56 16.73 -12.09
CA LEU A 77 11.02 16.72 -12.20
C LEU A 77 11.64 15.72 -11.21
N ASP A 78 11.13 15.68 -9.99
CA ASP A 78 11.55 14.74 -8.97
C ASP A 78 11.24 13.30 -9.39
N PHE A 79 10.12 13.09 -10.07
CA PHE A 79 9.67 11.79 -10.52
C PHE A 79 10.60 11.18 -11.61
N GLU A 80 10.94 11.96 -12.62
CA GLU A 80 11.85 11.54 -13.70
C GLU A 80 13.28 11.30 -13.16
N PHE A 81 13.71 12.11 -12.21
CA PHE A 81 15.01 11.91 -11.55
C PHE A 81 15.06 10.58 -10.80
N GLU A 82 14.03 10.26 -9.99
CA GLU A 82 13.97 9.00 -9.26
C GLU A 82 13.84 7.79 -10.20
N LEU A 83 13.05 7.90 -11.28
CA LEU A 83 12.98 6.85 -12.31
C LEU A 83 14.34 6.59 -12.95
N LYS A 84 15.08 7.63 -13.33
CA LYS A 84 16.43 7.50 -13.92
C LYS A 84 17.38 6.79 -12.97
N LYS A 85 17.32 7.15 -11.69
CA LYS A 85 18.14 6.54 -10.65
C LYS A 85 17.82 5.05 -10.46
N ILE A 86 16.53 4.69 -10.36
CA ILE A 86 16.12 3.29 -10.22
C ILE A 86 16.45 2.49 -11.48
N ASN A 87 16.26 3.06 -12.67
CA ASN A 87 16.66 2.43 -13.92
C ASN A 87 18.17 2.13 -13.96
N SER A 88 18.99 3.02 -13.42
CA SER A 88 20.43 2.77 -13.29
C SER A 88 20.72 1.60 -12.33
N LEU A 89 20.01 1.50 -11.21
CA LEU A 89 20.16 0.36 -10.29
C LEU A 89 19.76 -0.97 -10.96
N ILE A 90 18.69 -0.98 -11.73
CA ILE A 90 18.24 -2.17 -12.48
C ILE A 90 19.24 -2.54 -13.58
N SER A 91 19.85 -1.54 -14.25
CA SER A 91 20.85 -1.81 -15.29
C SER A 91 22.14 -2.43 -14.74
N VAL A 92 22.50 -2.12 -13.49
CA VAL A 92 23.64 -2.71 -12.80
C VAL A 92 23.29 -4.10 -12.24
N ASN A 93 22.07 -4.28 -11.75
CA ASN A 93 21.60 -5.54 -11.20
C ASN A 93 20.13 -5.77 -11.57
N ASP A 94 19.88 -6.55 -12.60
CA ASP A 94 18.57 -6.91 -13.14
C ASP A 94 17.80 -7.91 -12.27
N ARG A 95 18.40 -8.36 -11.15
CA ARG A 95 17.79 -9.23 -10.13
C ARG A 95 17.51 -8.49 -8.81
N ASN A 96 17.53 -7.17 -8.82
CA ASN A 96 17.22 -6.37 -7.64
C ASN A 96 15.70 -6.22 -7.48
N ALA A 97 15.07 -7.09 -6.66
CA ALA A 97 13.62 -7.08 -6.39
C ALA A 97 13.13 -5.73 -5.85
N ASP A 98 13.90 -5.09 -4.95
CA ASP A 98 13.53 -3.81 -4.35
C ASP A 98 13.53 -2.68 -5.39
N ALA A 99 14.45 -2.72 -6.37
CA ALA A 99 14.49 -1.73 -7.44
C ALA A 99 13.23 -1.83 -8.32
N PHE A 100 12.80 -3.04 -8.69
CA PHE A 100 11.55 -3.24 -9.42
C PHE A 100 10.34 -2.82 -8.60
N PHE A 101 10.27 -3.19 -7.32
CA PHE A 101 9.20 -2.76 -6.43
C PHE A 101 9.10 -1.23 -6.37
N ASN A 102 10.21 -0.54 -6.15
CA ASN A 102 10.25 0.91 -6.06
C ASN A 102 9.88 1.58 -7.38
N ARG A 103 10.28 1.02 -8.53
CA ARG A 103 9.88 1.54 -9.84
C ARG A 103 8.39 1.32 -10.11
N GLY A 104 7.86 0.16 -9.75
CA GLY A 104 6.43 -0.12 -9.80
C GLY A 104 5.61 0.87 -8.99
N TRP A 105 6.06 1.20 -7.78
CA TRP A 105 5.45 2.22 -6.95
C TRP A 105 5.46 3.62 -7.62
N LEU A 106 6.57 3.99 -8.24
CA LEU A 106 6.66 5.25 -8.99
C LEU A 106 5.67 5.25 -10.16
N TYR A 107 5.61 4.19 -10.96
CA TYR A 107 4.66 4.08 -12.07
C TYR A 107 3.20 4.14 -11.59
N GLU A 108 2.88 3.49 -10.47
CA GLU A 108 1.54 3.57 -9.91
C GLU A 108 1.14 5.01 -9.54
N HIS A 109 2.06 5.79 -8.94
CA HIS A 109 1.82 7.19 -8.58
C HIS A 109 1.74 8.12 -9.80
N LYS A 110 2.43 7.77 -10.87
CA LYS A 110 2.30 8.46 -12.16
C LYS A 110 0.97 8.14 -12.86
N GLY A 111 0.33 7.03 -12.49
CA GLY A 111 -0.88 6.54 -13.12
C GLY A 111 -0.63 5.50 -14.22
N ASP A 112 0.63 5.10 -14.43
CA ASP A 112 1.05 4.09 -15.40
C ASP A 112 0.82 2.68 -14.84
N LEU A 113 -0.46 2.30 -14.63
CA LEU A 113 -0.86 1.11 -13.88
C LEU A 113 -0.32 -0.19 -14.49
N GLN A 114 -0.20 -0.28 -15.82
CA GLN A 114 0.33 -1.47 -16.50
C GLN A 114 1.84 -1.64 -16.26
N LEU A 115 2.59 -0.55 -16.24
CA LEU A 115 4.01 -0.61 -15.92
C LEU A 115 4.23 -0.95 -14.44
N ALA A 116 3.39 -0.43 -13.55
CA ALA A 116 3.39 -0.78 -12.14
C ALA A 116 3.11 -2.28 -11.93
N GLU A 117 2.08 -2.84 -12.59
CA GLU A 117 1.75 -4.27 -12.55
C GLU A 117 2.94 -5.14 -12.96
N LYS A 118 3.60 -4.77 -14.06
CA LYS A 118 4.78 -5.49 -14.58
C LYS A 118 5.93 -5.48 -13.59
N ASP A 119 6.21 -4.34 -12.99
CA ASP A 119 7.34 -4.18 -12.08
C ASP A 119 7.08 -4.85 -10.72
N TYR A 120 5.87 -4.75 -10.16
CA TYR A 120 5.51 -5.51 -8.98
C TYR A 120 5.57 -7.03 -9.23
N SER A 121 5.13 -7.46 -10.41
CA SER A 121 5.23 -8.88 -10.80
C SER A 121 6.67 -9.34 -10.87
N ARG A 122 7.56 -8.52 -11.43
CA ARG A 122 8.98 -8.82 -11.48
C ARG A 122 9.62 -8.86 -10.10
N ALA A 123 9.24 -7.95 -9.20
CA ALA A 123 9.70 -7.97 -7.81
C ALA A 123 9.30 -9.27 -7.10
N ILE A 124 8.05 -9.73 -7.31
CA ILE A 124 7.55 -11.00 -6.75
C ILE A 124 8.28 -12.23 -7.35
N GLU A 125 8.57 -12.22 -8.65
CA GLU A 125 9.34 -13.31 -9.27
C GLU A 125 10.76 -13.42 -8.69
N LEU A 126 11.37 -12.30 -8.33
CA LEU A 126 12.70 -12.24 -7.77
C LEU A 126 12.73 -12.54 -6.27
N ASP A 127 11.71 -12.11 -5.55
CA ASP A 127 11.49 -12.42 -4.13
C ASP A 127 10.02 -12.79 -3.87
N GLY A 128 9.72 -14.07 -3.95
CA GLY A 128 8.39 -14.62 -3.69
C GLY A 128 7.90 -14.50 -2.24
N LYS A 129 8.70 -13.91 -1.34
CA LYS A 129 8.32 -13.60 0.04
C LYS A 129 8.12 -12.11 0.30
N ASN A 130 8.23 -11.28 -0.72
CA ASN A 130 8.04 -9.85 -0.63
C ASN A 130 6.54 -9.52 -0.41
N LYS A 131 6.13 -9.43 0.86
CA LYS A 131 4.74 -9.11 1.24
C LYS A 131 4.27 -7.78 0.67
N ASP A 132 5.16 -6.78 0.63
CA ASP A 132 4.82 -5.44 0.17
C ASP A 132 4.53 -5.41 -1.33
N ALA A 133 5.25 -6.22 -2.11
CA ALA A 133 5.01 -6.34 -3.54
C ALA A 133 3.65 -7.00 -3.85
N TYR A 134 3.31 -8.09 -3.15
CA TYR A 134 1.98 -8.68 -3.25
C TYR A 134 0.89 -7.71 -2.81
N TYR A 135 1.08 -7.05 -1.68
CA TYR A 135 0.09 -6.14 -1.13
C TYR A 135 -0.20 -4.96 -2.09
N ASN A 136 0.85 -4.32 -2.60
CA ASN A 136 0.69 -3.18 -3.52
C ASN A 136 0.13 -3.60 -4.88
N ARG A 137 0.53 -4.77 -5.41
CA ARG A 137 -0.08 -5.30 -6.63
C ARG A 137 -1.55 -5.67 -6.40
N GLY A 138 -1.90 -6.21 -5.25
CA GLY A 138 -3.28 -6.45 -4.84
C GLY A 138 -4.13 -5.17 -4.79
N LEU A 139 -3.58 -4.08 -4.22
CA LEU A 139 -4.23 -2.76 -4.24
C LEU A 139 -4.39 -2.23 -5.67
N LEU A 140 -3.37 -2.38 -6.49
CA LEU A 140 -3.40 -2.00 -7.91
C LEU A 140 -4.52 -2.76 -8.65
N TYR A 141 -4.61 -4.08 -8.46
CA TYR A 141 -5.67 -4.89 -9.05
C TYR A 141 -7.07 -4.48 -8.56
N ALA A 142 -7.23 -4.20 -7.27
CA ALA A 142 -8.50 -3.71 -6.72
C ALA A 142 -8.93 -2.38 -7.38
N ARG A 143 -7.98 -1.43 -7.58
CA ARG A 143 -8.22 -0.18 -8.32
C ARG A 143 -8.60 -0.42 -9.79
N MET A 144 -8.01 -1.42 -10.42
CA MET A 144 -8.33 -1.85 -11.79
C MET A 144 -9.62 -2.69 -11.87
N LYS A 145 -10.32 -2.89 -10.75
CA LYS A 145 -11.50 -3.78 -10.61
C LYS A 145 -11.24 -5.25 -10.96
N LYS A 146 -9.99 -5.66 -10.96
CA LYS A 146 -9.55 -7.05 -11.10
C LYS A 146 -9.60 -7.73 -9.71
N HIS A 147 -10.83 -7.95 -9.20
CA HIS A 147 -11.02 -8.36 -7.80
C HIS A 147 -10.51 -9.77 -7.51
N GLU A 148 -10.56 -10.69 -8.48
CA GLU A 148 -10.03 -12.04 -8.34
C GLU A 148 -8.50 -12.05 -8.19
N GLU A 149 -7.82 -11.26 -8.98
CA GLU A 149 -6.36 -11.09 -8.90
C GLU A 149 -5.95 -10.43 -7.60
N ALA A 150 -6.69 -9.42 -7.16
CA ALA A 150 -6.48 -8.79 -5.87
C ALA A 150 -6.60 -9.78 -4.70
N ILE A 151 -7.63 -10.65 -4.73
CA ILE A 151 -7.83 -11.70 -3.71
C ILE A 151 -6.65 -12.66 -3.68
N LYS A 152 -6.10 -13.06 -4.84
CA LYS A 152 -4.92 -13.95 -4.89
C LYS A 152 -3.73 -13.29 -4.20
N ASP A 153 -3.44 -12.04 -4.54
CA ASP A 153 -2.31 -11.33 -3.98
C ASP A 153 -2.46 -11.08 -2.46
N PHE A 154 -3.61 -10.62 -2.00
CA PHE A 154 -3.86 -10.48 -0.56
C PHE A 154 -3.84 -11.84 0.16
N SER A 155 -4.18 -12.94 -0.52
CA SER A 155 -4.08 -14.27 0.08
C SER A 155 -2.63 -14.69 0.29
N GLU A 156 -1.71 -14.35 -0.61
CA GLU A 156 -0.28 -14.57 -0.36
C GLU A 156 0.24 -13.70 0.80
N VAL A 157 -0.22 -12.45 0.91
CA VAL A 157 0.11 -11.62 2.09
C VAL A 157 -0.37 -12.28 3.39
N VAL A 158 -1.63 -12.72 3.45
CA VAL A 158 -2.21 -13.38 4.64
C VAL A 158 -1.52 -14.70 4.95
N LYS A 159 -1.08 -15.44 3.95
CA LYS A 159 -0.30 -16.69 4.12
C LYS A 159 1.08 -16.42 4.71
N LEU A 160 1.75 -15.35 4.28
CA LEU A 160 3.04 -14.91 4.80
C LEU A 160 2.93 -14.25 6.18
N ASP A 161 1.79 -13.61 6.46
CA ASP A 161 1.49 -12.90 7.70
C ASP A 161 -0.01 -13.05 8.04
N PRO A 162 -0.40 -14.10 8.79
CA PRO A 162 -1.81 -14.33 9.16
C PRO A 162 -2.44 -13.19 9.98
N GLY A 163 -1.62 -12.33 10.59
CA GLY A 163 -2.06 -11.17 11.35
C GLY A 163 -2.19 -9.87 10.54
N ALA A 164 -1.97 -9.91 9.23
CA ALA A 164 -2.02 -8.74 8.35
C ALA A 164 -3.47 -8.22 8.20
N ALA A 165 -3.94 -7.47 9.21
CA ALA A 165 -5.32 -6.97 9.28
C ALA A 165 -5.71 -6.13 8.04
N ASP A 166 -4.76 -5.37 7.50
CA ASP A 166 -4.99 -4.52 6.32
C ASP A 166 -5.20 -5.38 5.05
N ALA A 167 -4.44 -6.48 4.91
CA ALA A 167 -4.62 -7.42 3.81
C ALA A 167 -5.95 -8.19 3.93
N LEU A 168 -6.33 -8.60 5.17
CA LEU A 168 -7.63 -9.20 5.44
C LEU A 168 -8.77 -8.22 5.11
N CYS A 169 -8.67 -6.95 5.50
CA CYS A 169 -9.64 -5.92 5.16
C CYS A 169 -9.82 -5.78 3.65
N ASN A 170 -8.73 -5.69 2.90
CA ASN A 170 -8.76 -5.51 1.46
C ASN A 170 -9.24 -6.77 0.73
N ARG A 171 -8.84 -7.96 1.18
CA ARG A 171 -9.32 -9.22 0.63
C ARG A 171 -10.83 -9.39 0.85
N GLY A 172 -11.29 -9.13 2.07
CA GLY A 172 -12.72 -9.14 2.39
C GLY A 172 -13.52 -8.13 1.57
N SER A 173 -12.97 -6.94 1.36
CA SER A 173 -13.59 -5.93 0.49
C SER A 173 -13.68 -6.39 -0.96
N ALA A 174 -12.63 -6.98 -1.51
CA ALA A 174 -12.64 -7.55 -2.86
C ALA A 174 -13.63 -8.72 -3.00
N GLN A 175 -13.73 -9.59 -1.98
CA GLN A 175 -14.72 -10.66 -1.91
C GLN A 175 -16.15 -10.11 -1.87
N LEU A 176 -16.38 -9.04 -1.11
CA LEU A 176 -17.70 -8.38 -1.03
C LEU A 176 -18.10 -7.80 -2.40
N GLN A 177 -17.17 -7.21 -3.15
CA GLN A 177 -17.42 -6.72 -4.52
C GLN A 177 -17.84 -7.85 -5.47
N LEU A 178 -17.38 -9.09 -5.23
CA LEU A 178 -17.77 -10.29 -5.98
C LEU A 178 -19.02 -10.99 -5.41
N GLY A 179 -19.69 -10.40 -4.40
CA GLY A 179 -20.86 -10.99 -3.76
C GLY A 179 -20.56 -12.17 -2.84
N ARG A 180 -19.29 -12.42 -2.50
CA ARG A 180 -18.86 -13.52 -1.61
C ARG A 180 -18.95 -13.08 -0.14
N ILE A 181 -20.18 -12.82 0.32
CA ILE A 181 -20.45 -12.13 1.60
C ILE A 181 -19.87 -12.89 2.79
N ASP A 182 -20.03 -14.21 2.85
CA ASP A 182 -19.58 -15.01 4.00
C ASP A 182 -18.05 -15.08 4.11
N LEU A 183 -17.35 -15.13 2.97
CA LEU A 183 -15.90 -15.06 2.95
C LEU A 183 -15.41 -13.68 3.40
N ALA A 184 -16.05 -12.61 2.94
CA ALA A 184 -15.75 -11.25 3.38
C ALA A 184 -15.92 -11.08 4.89
N LEU A 185 -17.03 -11.59 5.46
CA LEU A 185 -17.27 -11.55 6.91
C LEU A 185 -16.18 -12.30 7.67
N THR A 186 -15.75 -13.47 7.18
CA THR A 186 -14.68 -14.26 7.79
C THR A 186 -13.36 -13.47 7.84
N ASP A 187 -13.02 -12.75 6.76
CA ASP A 187 -11.82 -11.94 6.70
C ASP A 187 -11.89 -10.71 7.62
N PHE A 188 -13.03 -10.02 7.66
CA PHE A 188 -13.22 -8.88 8.57
C PHE A 188 -13.18 -9.31 10.03
N ASP A 189 -13.78 -10.45 10.37
CA ASP A 189 -13.72 -11.01 11.71
C ASP A 189 -12.29 -11.37 12.12
N ALA A 190 -11.52 -11.95 11.20
CA ALA A 190 -10.11 -12.26 11.43
C ALA A 190 -9.27 -10.97 11.63
N GLY A 191 -9.51 -9.95 10.81
CA GLY A 191 -8.85 -8.66 10.95
C GLY A 191 -9.18 -7.97 12.27
N LEU A 192 -10.44 -8.03 12.71
CA LEU A 192 -10.88 -7.45 13.99
C LEU A 192 -10.34 -8.21 15.22
N LYS A 193 -9.98 -9.49 15.09
CA LYS A 193 -9.24 -10.19 16.15
C LYS A 193 -7.83 -9.62 16.33
N THR A 194 -7.19 -9.19 15.26
CA THR A 194 -5.84 -8.61 15.30
C THR A 194 -5.88 -7.13 15.66
N LYS A 195 -6.83 -6.38 15.11
CA LYS A 195 -7.03 -4.95 15.37
C LYS A 195 -8.47 -4.69 15.87
N PRO A 196 -8.78 -4.97 17.14
CA PRO A 196 -10.10 -4.70 17.72
C PRO A 196 -10.41 -3.21 17.64
N GLY A 197 -11.57 -2.88 17.09
CA GLY A 197 -12.00 -1.48 16.97
C GLY A 197 -11.45 -0.72 15.76
N ASP A 198 -10.75 -1.37 14.83
CA ASP A 198 -10.33 -0.74 13.59
C ASP A 198 -11.55 -0.21 12.82
N PRO A 199 -11.62 1.11 12.54
CA PRO A 199 -12.80 1.73 11.97
C PRO A 199 -13.11 1.29 10.54
N ASP A 200 -12.08 0.96 9.75
CA ASP A 200 -12.25 0.53 8.36
C ASP A 200 -12.77 -0.91 8.31
N LEU A 201 -12.26 -1.79 9.17
CA LEU A 201 -12.75 -3.17 9.31
C LEU A 201 -14.19 -3.21 9.80
N LEU A 202 -14.54 -2.42 10.82
CA LEU A 202 -15.91 -2.32 11.31
C LEU A 202 -16.85 -1.80 10.23
N TYR A 203 -16.48 -0.74 9.53
CA TYR A 203 -17.29 -0.18 8.45
C TYR A 203 -17.54 -1.20 7.33
N ASN A 204 -16.49 -1.88 6.87
CA ASN A 204 -16.60 -2.86 5.79
C ASN A 204 -17.39 -4.10 6.22
N ARG A 205 -17.24 -4.57 7.48
CA ARG A 205 -18.08 -5.63 8.03
C ARG A 205 -19.54 -5.22 8.14
N GLY A 206 -19.80 -3.98 8.52
CA GLY A 206 -21.13 -3.39 8.49
C GLY A 206 -21.76 -3.43 7.10
N LEU A 207 -21.01 -3.08 6.05
CA LEU A 207 -21.46 -3.19 4.65
C LEU A 207 -21.76 -4.66 4.26
N ALA A 208 -20.91 -5.59 4.70
CA ALA A 208 -21.16 -7.02 4.46
C ALA A 208 -22.43 -7.52 5.19
N PHE A 209 -22.71 -7.04 6.41
CA PHE A 209 -23.97 -7.33 7.10
C PHE A 209 -25.18 -6.72 6.42
N VAL A 210 -25.07 -5.51 5.83
CA VAL A 210 -26.13 -4.95 4.98
C VAL A 210 -26.41 -5.88 3.80
N ALA A 211 -25.38 -6.30 3.09
CA ALA A 211 -25.48 -7.21 1.95
C ALA A 211 -26.09 -8.57 2.34
N LYS A 212 -25.85 -9.03 3.58
CA LYS A 212 -26.44 -10.25 4.15
C LYS A 212 -27.88 -10.05 4.67
N GLY A 213 -28.41 -8.83 4.67
CA GLY A 213 -29.72 -8.48 5.22
C GLY A 213 -29.77 -8.33 6.74
N ASN A 214 -28.63 -8.38 7.44
CA ASN A 214 -28.56 -8.26 8.90
C ASN A 214 -28.37 -6.81 9.33
N LYS A 215 -29.46 -6.05 9.29
CA LYS A 215 -29.46 -4.61 9.62
C LYS A 215 -28.99 -4.31 11.05
N SER A 216 -29.34 -5.16 12.01
CA SER A 216 -28.98 -4.93 13.42
C SER A 216 -27.45 -4.94 13.62
N LYS A 217 -26.76 -5.98 13.12
CA LYS A 217 -25.31 -6.07 13.20
C LYS A 217 -24.61 -4.98 12.38
N ALA A 218 -25.17 -4.63 11.22
CA ALA A 218 -24.64 -3.55 10.42
C ALA A 218 -24.64 -2.22 11.17
N MET A 219 -25.78 -1.87 11.84
CA MET A 219 -25.89 -0.65 12.62
C MET A 219 -24.96 -0.62 13.83
N GLU A 220 -24.77 -1.76 14.49
CA GLU A 220 -23.79 -1.89 15.58
C GLU A 220 -22.37 -1.58 15.10
N ASP A 221 -21.95 -2.17 13.99
CA ASP A 221 -20.63 -1.96 13.41
C ASP A 221 -20.45 -0.52 12.90
N PHE A 222 -21.45 0.06 12.24
CA PHE A 222 -21.39 1.46 11.82
C PHE A 222 -21.31 2.42 13.01
N ASN A 223 -22.02 2.16 14.11
CA ASN A 223 -21.91 2.97 15.33
C ASN A 223 -20.49 2.91 15.91
N LYS A 224 -19.91 1.71 16.03
CA LYS A 224 -18.53 1.53 16.49
C LYS A 224 -17.52 2.21 15.56
N ALA A 225 -17.69 2.05 14.25
CA ALA A 225 -16.83 2.69 13.26
C ALA A 225 -16.94 4.23 13.31
N ALA A 226 -18.15 4.77 13.51
CA ALA A 226 -18.38 6.22 13.65
C ALA A 226 -17.74 6.79 14.93
N GLN A 227 -17.83 6.06 16.04
CA GLN A 227 -17.17 6.40 17.30
C GLN A 227 -15.65 6.37 17.18
N ALA A 228 -15.12 5.39 16.42
CA ALA A 228 -13.69 5.28 16.09
C ALA A 228 -13.23 6.28 15.01
N GLY A 229 -14.13 7.16 14.53
CA GLY A 229 -13.77 8.25 13.60
C GLY A 229 -13.87 7.93 12.13
N HIS A 230 -14.49 6.80 11.71
CA HIS A 230 -14.66 6.49 10.30
C HIS A 230 -15.59 7.50 9.60
N PRO A 231 -15.12 8.22 8.55
CA PRO A 231 -15.87 9.36 8.01
C PRO A 231 -17.22 8.98 7.39
N LYS A 232 -17.29 7.86 6.67
CA LYS A 232 -18.53 7.42 5.98
C LYS A 232 -19.50 6.68 6.89
N ALA A 233 -19.09 6.22 8.07
CA ALA A 233 -19.97 5.47 8.98
C ALA A 233 -21.11 6.33 9.52
N LYS A 234 -20.84 7.61 9.78
CA LYS A 234 -21.86 8.57 10.21
C LYS A 234 -22.96 8.78 9.17
N ASP A 235 -22.63 8.68 7.90
CA ASP A 235 -23.60 8.85 6.81
C ASP A 235 -24.51 7.63 6.69
N GLN A 236 -23.99 6.41 6.94
CA GLN A 236 -24.80 5.19 6.98
C GLN A 236 -25.82 5.20 8.12
N LEU A 237 -25.52 5.86 9.23
CA LEU A 237 -26.42 5.98 10.37
C LEU A 237 -27.57 6.99 10.14
N LYS A 238 -27.37 7.94 9.22
CA LYS A 238 -28.38 8.95 8.87
C LYS A 238 -29.31 8.50 7.73
N ALA A 239 -28.90 7.50 6.97
CA ALA A 239 -29.69 7.03 5.83
C ALA A 239 -31.02 6.45 6.34
N PRO A 240 -32.15 6.88 5.81
CA PRO A 240 -33.44 6.27 6.15
C PRO A 240 -33.38 4.79 5.76
N ALA A 241 -33.95 3.93 6.64
CA ALA A 241 -34.01 2.50 6.33
C ALA A 241 -34.62 2.30 4.93
N PRO A 242 -34.01 1.48 4.06
CA PRO A 242 -34.64 1.18 2.77
C PRO A 242 -36.05 0.68 3.04
N LYS A 243 -37.01 1.27 2.32
CA LYS A 243 -38.41 0.85 2.42
C LYS A 243 -38.52 -0.64 2.15
N PRO A 244 -39.42 -1.33 2.86
CA PRO A 244 -39.62 -2.78 2.70
C PRO A 244 -40.04 -3.15 1.29
#